data_f08211851157549a53bc8698b43efe15
#
_entry.id   f08211851157549a53bc8698b43efe15
#
_cell.length_a   1.000
_cell.length_b   1.000
_cell.length_c   1.000
_cell.angle_alpha   90.00
_cell.angle_beta   90.00
_cell.angle_gamma   90.00
#
_symmetry.space_group_name_H-M   'P 1'
#
loop_
_entity.id
_entity.type
_entity.pdbx_description
1 polymer ?
#
loop_
_entity_poly.entity_id
_entity_poly.type
_entity_poly.pdbx_seq_one_letter_code
_entity_poly.pdbx_strand_id
1 'polypeptide(L)'
;AIARLLFLDQVPVSIWFVGKEQSCTDQTRHQKEICEKYGITFCSNPEINEYTVIVDALFGIGLSRDIEGSYRDAIGRINESPAFVLSVDIPSGIDGNTGVIRGIAVKADLTVTFAFEQPGHYIGKGRACTKEVRVRQIGITKESLPKCRKSYVCYDSMDLRRLPERLATENKGSCGKVLLIAGSRDMCGAAILSARAAYRSGAGYVRIYTDEHNQSALFQSIPEAVVSCIHSNWKRELENLLAWADVVAVGP
;
A
#
# COMPACT_ATOMS: atom_id res chain seq x y z
N ALA A 1 22.56 -15.14 5.05
CA ALA A 1 22.68 -14.40 6.32
C ALA A 1 21.59 -14.82 7.32
N ILE A 2 20.28 -14.75 6.97
CA ILE A 2 19.18 -15.10 7.89
C ILE A 2 19.31 -16.51 8.44
N ALA A 3 19.50 -17.53 7.57
CA ALA A 3 19.66 -18.92 8.01
C ALA A 3 20.80 -19.10 9.01
N ARG A 4 21.92 -18.40 8.81
CA ARG A 4 23.05 -18.44 9.74
C ARG A 4 22.70 -17.87 11.12
N LEU A 5 21.97 -16.76 11.17
CA LEU A 5 21.54 -16.17 12.44
C LEU A 5 20.56 -17.08 13.16
N LEU A 6 19.57 -17.63 12.46
CA LEU A 6 18.66 -18.63 13.03
C LEU A 6 19.40 -19.85 13.58
N PHE A 7 20.39 -20.35 12.84
CA PHE A 7 21.19 -21.47 13.29
C PHE A 7 21.98 -21.16 14.57
N LEU A 8 22.59 -19.95 14.65
CA LEU A 8 23.30 -19.51 15.84
C LEU A 8 22.36 -19.34 17.07
N ASP A 9 21.10 -18.97 16.81
CA ASP A 9 20.04 -18.89 17.83
C ASP A 9 19.42 -20.26 18.13
N GLN A 10 20.03 -21.37 17.63
CA GLN A 10 19.57 -22.76 17.80
C GLN A 10 18.18 -23.05 17.23
N VAL A 11 17.72 -22.25 16.27
CA VAL A 11 16.48 -22.52 15.53
C VAL A 11 16.75 -23.52 14.42
N PRO A 12 16.01 -24.63 14.35
CA PRO A 12 16.14 -25.59 13.25
C PRO A 12 15.87 -24.90 11.91
N VAL A 13 16.84 -24.94 11.00
CA VAL A 13 16.78 -24.25 9.72
C VAL A 13 17.43 -25.09 8.62
N SER A 14 16.81 -25.08 7.44
CA SER A 14 17.42 -25.57 6.20
C SER A 14 17.28 -24.51 5.10
N ILE A 15 18.11 -24.62 4.07
CA ILE A 15 18.12 -23.70 2.94
C ILE A 15 17.64 -24.44 1.71
N TRP A 16 16.53 -24.01 1.14
CA TRP A 16 16.15 -24.40 -0.20
C TRP A 16 16.80 -23.45 -1.20
N PHE A 17 17.82 -23.97 -1.89
CA PHE A 17 18.52 -23.20 -2.90
C PHE A 17 17.84 -23.41 -4.26
N VAL A 18 17.20 -22.36 -4.78
CA VAL A 18 16.49 -22.38 -6.08
C VAL A 18 17.36 -21.70 -7.14
N GLY A 19 17.48 -22.33 -8.30
CA GLY A 19 18.25 -21.80 -9.42
C GLY A 19 19.60 -22.48 -9.62
N LYS A 20 20.44 -21.87 -10.47
CA LYS A 20 21.75 -22.44 -10.86
C LYS A 20 22.85 -21.77 -10.05
N GLU A 21 23.73 -22.57 -9.47
CA GLU A 21 24.86 -22.10 -8.68
C GLU A 21 25.82 -21.17 -9.47
N GLN A 22 26.00 -21.47 -10.75
CA GLN A 22 26.82 -20.64 -11.66
C GLN A 22 26.30 -19.22 -11.87
N SER A 23 24.99 -18.98 -11.60
CA SER A 23 24.35 -17.68 -11.74
C SER A 23 24.40 -16.83 -10.46
N CYS A 24 25.04 -17.34 -9.40
CA CYS A 24 25.16 -16.64 -8.13
C CYS A 24 26.12 -15.45 -8.23
N THR A 25 25.75 -14.35 -7.56
CA THR A 25 26.71 -13.26 -7.29
C THR A 25 27.79 -13.73 -6.33
N ASP A 26 28.93 -13.06 -6.32
CA ASP A 26 30.03 -13.40 -5.41
C ASP A 26 29.60 -13.32 -3.94
N GLN A 27 28.73 -12.32 -3.60
CA GLN A 27 28.21 -12.20 -2.24
C GLN A 27 27.30 -13.41 -1.89
N THR A 28 26.46 -13.88 -2.81
CA THR A 28 25.61 -15.06 -2.58
C THR A 28 26.46 -16.29 -2.40
N ARG A 29 27.50 -16.50 -3.22
CA ARG A 29 28.43 -17.61 -3.13
C ARG A 29 29.16 -17.60 -1.79
N HIS A 30 29.68 -16.47 -1.38
CA HIS A 30 30.36 -16.31 -0.10
C HIS A 30 29.42 -16.62 1.09
N GLN A 31 28.18 -16.13 1.07
CA GLN A 31 27.20 -16.44 2.13
C GLN A 31 26.79 -17.92 2.14
N LYS A 32 26.74 -18.58 0.98
CA LYS A 32 26.51 -20.03 0.86
C LYS A 32 27.64 -20.82 1.52
N GLU A 33 28.91 -20.53 1.16
CA GLU A 33 30.11 -21.16 1.76
C GLU A 33 30.14 -21.02 3.30
N ILE A 34 29.76 -19.85 3.81
CA ILE A 34 29.67 -19.65 5.26
C ILE A 34 28.61 -20.59 5.85
N CYS A 35 27.41 -20.68 5.26
CA CYS A 35 26.36 -21.56 5.76
C CYS A 35 26.79 -23.05 5.71
N GLU A 36 27.49 -23.47 4.67
CA GLU A 36 28.06 -24.82 4.56
C GLU A 36 29.07 -25.12 5.67
N LYS A 37 29.96 -24.15 5.98
CA LYS A 37 30.94 -24.28 7.09
C LYS A 37 30.27 -24.38 8.47
N TYR A 38 29.07 -23.79 8.64
CA TYR A 38 28.26 -23.95 9.85
C TYR A 38 27.49 -25.27 9.87
N GLY A 39 27.53 -26.07 8.80
CA GLY A 39 26.81 -27.34 8.70
C GLY A 39 25.29 -27.16 8.48
N ILE A 40 24.85 -26.01 7.97
CA ILE A 40 23.44 -25.77 7.66
C ILE A 40 23.04 -26.61 6.44
N THR A 41 21.95 -27.35 6.56
CA THR A 41 21.48 -28.25 5.50
C THR A 41 20.97 -27.47 4.29
N PHE A 42 21.47 -27.84 3.11
CA PHE A 42 20.94 -27.38 1.83
C PHE A 42 20.07 -28.47 1.21
N CYS A 43 18.83 -28.12 0.83
CA CYS A 43 17.89 -29.02 0.18
C CYS A 43 17.65 -28.56 -1.26
N SER A 44 17.56 -29.49 -2.19
CA SER A 44 17.16 -29.22 -3.58
C SER A 44 15.65 -29.36 -3.79
N ASN A 45 14.99 -30.19 -2.98
CA ASN A 45 13.55 -30.45 -3.05
C ASN A 45 13.01 -30.75 -1.64
N PRO A 46 12.76 -29.71 -0.81
CA PRO A 46 12.26 -29.89 0.55
C PRO A 46 10.81 -30.37 0.58
N GLU A 47 10.46 -31.14 1.59
CA GLU A 47 9.06 -31.43 1.96
C GLU A 47 8.50 -30.19 2.64
N ILE A 48 7.99 -29.24 1.84
CA ILE A 48 7.68 -27.88 2.25
C ILE A 48 6.64 -27.80 3.36
N ASN A 49 5.76 -28.79 3.47
CA ASN A 49 4.71 -28.88 4.49
C ASN A 49 5.21 -29.26 5.88
N GLU A 50 6.47 -29.68 6.01
CA GLU A 50 7.09 -29.96 7.30
C GLU A 50 7.59 -28.69 8.02
N TYR A 51 7.61 -27.56 7.30
CA TYR A 51 8.07 -26.30 7.85
C TYR A 51 6.91 -25.46 8.35
N THR A 52 7.08 -24.88 9.54
CA THR A 52 6.11 -23.95 10.14
C THR A 52 6.27 -22.52 9.63
N VAL A 53 7.49 -22.17 9.20
CA VAL A 53 7.82 -20.85 8.65
C VAL A 53 8.66 -21.00 7.39
N ILE A 54 8.34 -20.26 6.37
CA ILE A 54 9.11 -20.13 5.13
C ILE A 54 9.58 -18.69 5.01
N VAL A 55 10.89 -18.53 4.76
CA VAL A 55 11.46 -17.21 4.46
C VAL A 55 11.69 -17.10 2.96
N ASP A 56 10.89 -16.28 2.29
CA ASP A 56 11.06 -15.95 0.89
C ASP A 56 12.15 -14.87 0.73
N ALA A 57 13.24 -15.28 0.13
CA ALA A 57 14.39 -14.43 -0.21
C ALA A 57 14.89 -14.72 -1.63
N LEU A 58 13.96 -15.03 -2.57
CA LEU A 58 14.30 -15.38 -3.96
C LEU A 58 14.63 -14.15 -4.78
N PHE A 59 13.74 -13.12 -4.74
CA PHE A 59 13.89 -11.88 -5.50
C PHE A 59 13.51 -10.68 -4.63
N GLY A 60 14.29 -9.60 -4.76
CA GLY A 60 13.97 -8.29 -4.19
C GLY A 60 13.55 -7.29 -5.28
N ILE A 61 13.80 -6.00 -5.01
CA ILE A 61 13.36 -4.87 -5.87
C ILE A 61 13.93 -4.86 -7.30
N GLY A 62 14.97 -5.63 -7.59
CA GLY A 62 15.61 -5.67 -8.90
C GLY A 62 14.89 -6.52 -9.95
N LEU A 63 13.72 -7.06 -9.66
CA LEU A 63 12.98 -7.93 -10.58
C LEU A 63 12.36 -7.13 -11.72
N SER A 64 12.81 -7.37 -12.95
CA SER A 64 12.36 -6.66 -14.15
C SER A 64 11.70 -7.56 -15.21
N ARG A 65 11.69 -8.88 -15.00
CA ARG A 65 11.16 -9.88 -15.95
C ARG A 65 10.19 -10.82 -15.26
N ASP A 66 9.38 -11.50 -16.04
CA ASP A 66 8.48 -12.51 -15.51
C ASP A 66 9.25 -13.72 -14.97
N ILE A 67 8.71 -14.32 -13.92
CA ILE A 67 9.28 -15.48 -13.25
C ILE A 67 8.79 -16.75 -13.94
N GLU A 68 9.75 -17.59 -14.35
CA GLU A 68 9.53 -18.83 -15.06
C GLU A 68 10.37 -19.97 -14.47
N GLY A 69 10.12 -21.20 -14.94
CA GLY A 69 10.89 -22.41 -14.60
C GLY A 69 10.90 -22.71 -13.10
N SER A 70 12.05 -23.16 -12.59
CA SER A 70 12.19 -23.61 -11.19
C SER A 70 11.80 -22.57 -10.14
N TYR A 71 11.95 -21.28 -10.43
CA TYR A 71 11.50 -20.23 -9.53
C TYR A 71 9.98 -20.12 -9.49
N ARG A 72 9.31 -20.28 -10.65
CA ARG A 72 7.85 -20.32 -10.72
C ARG A 72 7.30 -21.50 -9.90
N ASP A 73 7.93 -22.67 -10.07
CA ASP A 73 7.53 -23.90 -9.35
C ASP A 73 7.74 -23.75 -7.84
N ALA A 74 8.86 -23.14 -7.43
CA ALA A 74 9.14 -22.87 -6.03
C ALA A 74 8.09 -21.94 -5.41
N ILE A 75 7.75 -20.83 -6.09
CA ILE A 75 6.73 -19.90 -5.61
C ILE A 75 5.35 -20.57 -5.54
N GLY A 76 5.01 -21.41 -6.51
CA GLY A 76 3.78 -22.19 -6.50
C GLY A 76 3.68 -23.05 -5.23
N ARG A 77 4.73 -23.81 -4.93
CA ARG A 77 4.81 -24.64 -3.73
C ARG A 77 4.74 -23.84 -2.43
N ILE A 78 5.43 -22.70 -2.36
CA ILE A 78 5.36 -21.79 -1.20
C ILE A 78 3.91 -21.32 -0.98
N ASN A 79 3.21 -20.94 -2.04
CA ASN A 79 1.84 -20.46 -1.96
C ASN A 79 0.81 -21.53 -1.58
N GLU A 80 1.12 -22.81 -1.81
CA GLU A 80 0.29 -23.97 -1.46
C GLU A 80 0.58 -24.49 -0.04
N SER A 81 1.69 -24.08 0.56
CA SER A 81 2.08 -24.50 1.90
C SER A 81 1.20 -23.85 2.98
N PRO A 82 0.87 -24.59 4.06
CA PRO A 82 0.20 -24.02 5.23
C PRO A 82 1.13 -23.20 6.13
N ALA A 83 2.43 -23.15 5.85
CA ALA A 83 3.42 -22.45 6.66
C ALA A 83 3.19 -20.94 6.67
N PHE A 84 3.62 -20.29 7.74
CA PHE A 84 3.70 -18.80 7.79
C PHE A 84 4.80 -18.32 6.84
N VAL A 85 4.45 -17.47 5.88
CA VAL A 85 5.38 -16.96 4.86
C VAL A 85 5.86 -15.57 5.21
N LEU A 86 7.17 -15.43 5.41
CA LEU A 86 7.85 -14.15 5.61
C LEU A 86 8.66 -13.80 4.37
N SER A 87 8.33 -12.71 3.70
CA SER A 87 9.13 -12.20 2.56
C SER A 87 10.13 -11.14 3.00
N VAL A 88 11.32 -11.22 2.44
CA VAL A 88 12.43 -10.28 2.66
C VAL A 88 12.35 -9.19 1.61
N ASP A 89 12.28 -7.94 2.04
CA ASP A 89 12.22 -6.72 1.24
C ASP A 89 10.87 -6.54 0.52
N ILE A 90 10.52 -7.39 -0.41
CA ILE A 90 9.24 -7.43 -1.13
C ILE A 90 8.92 -8.88 -1.48
N PRO A 91 7.64 -9.30 -1.48
CA PRO A 91 7.30 -10.66 -1.90
C PRO A 91 7.82 -10.96 -3.31
N SER A 92 8.55 -12.05 -3.44
CA SER A 92 9.15 -12.42 -4.72
C SER A 92 8.10 -12.50 -5.82
N GLY A 93 8.35 -11.80 -6.93
CA GLY A 93 7.43 -11.70 -8.05
C GLY A 93 6.66 -10.40 -8.16
N ILE A 94 6.78 -9.51 -7.20
CA ILE A 94 6.15 -8.17 -7.25
C ILE A 94 7.17 -7.14 -7.76
N ASP A 95 6.75 -6.34 -8.72
CA ASP A 95 7.49 -5.15 -9.14
C ASP A 95 7.35 -4.05 -8.09
N GLY A 96 8.46 -3.65 -7.46
CA GLY A 96 8.47 -2.71 -6.34
C GLY A 96 7.92 -1.32 -6.64
N ASN A 97 7.97 -0.87 -7.89
CA ASN A 97 7.50 0.46 -8.29
C ASN A 97 6.03 0.50 -8.69
N THR A 98 5.51 -0.60 -9.26
CA THR A 98 4.21 -0.62 -9.92
C THR A 98 3.20 -1.56 -9.26
N GLY A 99 3.65 -2.48 -8.40
CA GLY A 99 2.81 -3.53 -7.82
C GLY A 99 2.30 -4.55 -8.83
N VAL A 100 2.89 -4.61 -10.01
CA VAL A 100 2.56 -5.62 -11.02
C VAL A 100 3.18 -6.95 -10.64
N ILE A 101 2.41 -8.03 -10.77
CA ILE A 101 2.92 -9.39 -10.59
C ILE A 101 3.65 -9.80 -11.86
N ARG A 102 4.92 -10.18 -11.73
CA ARG A 102 5.78 -10.67 -12.80
C ARG A 102 5.65 -12.19 -12.94
N GLY A 103 4.62 -12.62 -13.69
CA GLY A 103 4.30 -14.02 -13.93
C GLY A 103 3.62 -14.71 -12.74
N ILE A 104 4.30 -14.79 -11.60
CA ILE A 104 3.78 -15.32 -10.32
C ILE A 104 4.40 -14.53 -9.16
N ALA A 105 3.72 -14.46 -8.01
CA ALA A 105 4.27 -13.85 -6.81
C ALA A 105 3.98 -14.68 -5.56
N VAL A 106 4.87 -14.58 -4.59
CA VAL A 106 4.69 -15.14 -3.25
C VAL A 106 3.57 -14.39 -2.54
N LYS A 107 2.71 -15.13 -1.84
CA LYS A 107 1.70 -14.59 -0.94
C LYS A 107 2.25 -14.62 0.48
N ALA A 108 2.75 -13.47 0.94
CA ALA A 108 3.38 -13.36 2.24
C ALA A 108 2.38 -12.99 3.35
N ASP A 109 2.54 -13.60 4.52
CA ASP A 109 1.84 -13.19 5.74
C ASP A 109 2.49 -11.94 6.33
N LEU A 110 3.81 -11.86 6.23
CA LEU A 110 4.61 -10.72 6.69
C LEU A 110 5.69 -10.41 5.66
N THR A 111 5.83 -9.13 5.32
CA THR A 111 6.98 -8.63 4.56
C THR A 111 7.81 -7.72 5.45
N VAL A 112 9.11 -8.00 5.56
CA VAL A 112 10.06 -7.13 6.25
C VAL A 112 10.87 -6.40 5.21
N THR A 113 10.58 -5.11 5.03
CA THR A 113 11.30 -4.23 4.10
C THR A 113 12.33 -3.38 4.82
N PHE A 114 13.30 -2.85 4.08
CA PHE A 114 14.45 -2.16 4.65
C PHE A 114 14.41 -0.66 4.33
N ALA A 115 14.66 0.15 5.35
CA ALA A 115 14.69 1.60 5.34
C ALA A 115 13.35 2.26 4.95
N PHE A 116 12.75 1.92 3.81
CA PHE A 116 11.53 2.52 3.29
C PHE A 116 10.62 1.49 2.65
N GLU A 117 9.33 1.75 2.76
CA GLU A 117 8.32 1.02 2.00
C GLU A 117 8.38 1.37 0.51
N GLN A 118 7.92 0.47 -0.32
CA GLN A 118 7.88 0.66 -1.76
C GLN A 118 6.42 0.72 -2.24
N PRO A 119 6.15 1.45 -3.33
CA PRO A 119 4.81 1.52 -3.90
C PRO A 119 4.19 0.15 -4.13
N GLY A 120 4.99 -0.84 -4.58
CA GLY A 120 4.54 -2.20 -4.86
C GLY A 120 3.91 -2.94 -3.68
N HIS A 121 4.18 -2.53 -2.44
CA HIS A 121 3.51 -3.08 -1.26
C HIS A 121 2.04 -2.65 -1.16
N TYR A 122 1.65 -1.52 -1.77
CA TYR A 122 0.36 -0.86 -1.54
C TYR A 122 -0.50 -0.72 -2.78
N ILE A 123 0.08 -0.77 -3.97
CA ILE A 123 -0.64 -0.56 -5.23
C ILE A 123 -0.65 -1.83 -6.09
N GLY A 124 -1.55 -1.83 -7.07
CA GLY A 124 -1.67 -2.92 -8.02
C GLY A 124 -2.09 -4.25 -7.39
N LYS A 125 -1.84 -5.33 -8.10
CA LYS A 125 -2.11 -6.70 -7.61
C LYS A 125 -1.14 -7.15 -6.53
N GLY A 126 0.03 -6.52 -6.41
CA GLY A 126 1.03 -6.77 -5.38
C GLY A 126 0.48 -6.54 -3.97
N ARG A 127 -0.45 -5.58 -3.80
CA ARG A 127 -1.12 -5.35 -2.52
C ARG A 127 -1.81 -6.60 -1.95
N ALA A 128 -2.36 -7.45 -2.81
CA ALA A 128 -3.01 -8.70 -2.39
C ALA A 128 -2.03 -9.82 -2.00
N CYS A 129 -0.75 -9.64 -2.30
CA CYS A 129 0.31 -10.60 -1.99
C CYS A 129 1.03 -10.31 -0.66
N THR A 130 0.64 -9.25 0.05
CA THR A 130 1.25 -8.85 1.33
C THR A 130 0.15 -8.57 2.35
N LYS A 131 0.11 -9.30 3.47
CA LYS A 131 -0.86 -9.05 4.54
C LYS A 131 -0.39 -7.90 5.45
N GLU A 132 0.85 -7.99 5.93
CA GLU A 132 1.48 -7.01 6.81
C GLU A 132 2.85 -6.61 6.27
N VAL A 133 3.19 -5.32 6.35
CA VAL A 133 4.52 -4.79 6.01
C VAL A 133 5.14 -4.19 7.26
N ARG A 134 6.40 -4.55 7.54
CA ARG A 134 7.20 -3.97 8.62
C ARG A 134 8.50 -3.40 8.09
N VAL A 135 8.74 -2.12 8.33
CA VAL A 135 10.00 -1.48 7.99
C VAL A 135 11.05 -1.76 9.08
N ARG A 136 12.25 -2.11 8.66
CA ARG A 136 13.42 -2.20 9.53
C ARG A 136 14.52 -1.25 9.06
N GLN A 137 15.04 -0.45 9.99
CA GLN A 137 16.11 0.48 9.69
C GLN A 137 17.43 -0.28 9.54
N ILE A 138 18.20 0.10 8.50
CA ILE A 138 19.51 -0.49 8.17
C ILE A 138 20.60 0.58 8.08
N GLY A 139 20.37 1.76 8.69
CA GLY A 139 21.32 2.88 8.67
C GLY A 139 21.15 3.82 7.47
N ILE A 140 20.14 3.63 6.62
CA ILE A 140 19.80 4.57 5.55
C ILE A 140 18.82 5.59 6.10
N THR A 141 19.21 6.86 6.16
CA THR A 141 18.38 7.94 6.66
C THR A 141 17.74 8.73 5.49
N LYS A 142 16.71 9.52 5.79
CA LYS A 142 16.07 10.40 4.79
C LYS A 142 17.06 11.40 4.18
N GLU A 143 18.03 11.83 4.96
CA GLU A 143 19.10 12.76 4.54
C GLU A 143 20.07 12.11 3.54
N SER A 144 20.19 10.78 3.59
CA SER A 144 21.04 10.00 2.65
C SER A 144 20.39 9.84 1.28
N LEU A 145 19.09 10.12 1.14
CA LEU A 145 18.41 10.01 -0.13
C LEU A 145 18.81 11.18 -1.03
N PRO A 146 19.17 10.93 -2.29
CA PRO A 146 19.32 12.02 -3.25
C PRO A 146 18.01 12.79 -3.30
N LYS A 147 18.05 14.09 -3.61
CA LYS A 147 16.86 14.93 -3.78
C LYS A 147 16.02 14.39 -4.95
N CYS A 148 15.32 13.31 -4.71
CA CYS A 148 14.48 12.64 -5.70
C CYS A 148 13.23 13.46 -5.96
N ARG A 149 12.91 13.67 -7.25
CA ARG A 149 11.73 14.44 -7.68
C ARG A 149 10.39 13.78 -7.38
N LYS A 150 10.37 12.50 -6.98
CA LYS A 150 9.13 11.77 -6.70
C LYS A 150 9.30 10.92 -5.46
N SER A 151 8.68 11.33 -4.40
CA SER A 151 8.37 10.49 -3.27
C SER A 151 6.87 10.23 -3.25
N TYR A 152 6.50 8.99 -3.04
CA TYR A 152 5.16 8.67 -2.61
C TYR A 152 5.06 8.97 -1.12
N VAL A 153 3.93 9.47 -0.69
CA VAL A 153 3.66 9.72 0.73
C VAL A 153 2.57 8.73 1.15
N CYS A 154 2.86 7.97 2.18
CA CYS A 154 1.87 7.15 2.87
C CYS A 154 1.58 7.83 4.21
N TYR A 155 0.31 8.12 4.48
CA TYR A 155 -0.11 8.67 5.77
C TYR A 155 -0.38 7.55 6.75
N ASP A 156 0.04 7.75 7.99
CA ASP A 156 -0.22 6.85 9.12
C ASP A 156 -0.94 7.57 10.27
N SER A 157 -1.17 6.88 11.38
CA SER A 157 -1.83 7.45 12.55
C SER A 157 -1.09 8.64 13.17
N MET A 158 0.23 8.76 12.96
CA MET A 158 1.02 9.87 13.45
C MET A 158 0.74 11.16 12.67
N ASP A 159 0.33 11.04 11.40
CA ASP A 159 -0.03 12.19 10.58
C ASP A 159 -1.33 12.87 11.04
N LEU A 160 -2.16 12.18 11.82
CA LEU A 160 -3.34 12.79 12.45
C LEU A 160 -2.96 13.99 13.33
N ARG A 161 -1.75 14.03 13.88
CA ARG A 161 -1.22 15.16 14.65
C ARG A 161 -1.02 16.43 13.83
N ARG A 162 -1.07 16.32 12.50
CA ARG A 162 -0.98 17.46 11.56
C ARG A 162 -2.34 18.11 11.31
N LEU A 163 -3.42 17.47 11.72
CA LEU A 163 -4.74 18.08 11.62
C LEU A 163 -4.80 19.25 12.61
N PRO A 164 -5.28 20.43 12.16
CA PRO A 164 -5.44 21.57 13.05
C PRO A 164 -6.43 21.24 14.16
N GLU A 165 -6.10 21.59 15.40
CA GLU A 165 -7.04 21.49 16.51
C GLU A 165 -8.13 22.55 16.33
N ARG A 166 -9.38 22.13 16.52
CA ARG A 166 -10.51 23.05 16.50
C ARG A 166 -10.57 23.84 17.81
N LEU A 167 -10.48 25.15 17.72
CA LEU A 167 -10.58 26.02 18.87
C LEU A 167 -12.05 26.16 19.35
N ALA A 168 -12.25 26.25 20.65
CA ALA A 168 -13.59 26.41 21.22
C ALA A 168 -14.32 27.69 20.76
N THR A 169 -13.57 28.68 20.26
CA THR A 169 -14.09 29.94 19.73
C THR A 169 -14.46 29.89 18.25
N GLU A 170 -14.13 28.80 17.55
CA GLU A 170 -14.43 28.66 16.13
C GLU A 170 -15.92 28.42 15.87
N ASN A 171 -16.38 28.95 14.77
CA ASN A 171 -17.74 28.77 14.28
C ASN A 171 -17.72 28.16 12.87
N LYS A 172 -18.89 27.80 12.35
CA LYS A 172 -19.01 27.19 11.03
C LYS A 172 -18.39 28.03 9.90
N GLY A 173 -18.32 29.35 10.05
CA GLY A 173 -17.74 30.24 9.04
C GLY A 173 -16.22 30.20 8.99
N SER A 174 -15.56 29.92 10.14
CA SER A 174 -14.09 29.85 10.25
C SER A 174 -13.50 28.45 9.94
N CYS A 175 -14.35 27.42 9.92
CA CYS A 175 -13.92 26.01 9.72
C CYS A 175 -13.88 25.58 8.24
N GLY A 176 -13.87 26.52 7.31
CA GLY A 176 -13.72 26.26 5.88
C GLY A 176 -15.00 25.86 5.16
N LYS A 177 -15.00 26.08 3.84
CA LYS A 177 -16.13 25.88 2.91
C LYS A 177 -15.73 24.84 1.87
N VAL A 178 -16.44 23.73 1.85
CA VAL A 178 -16.21 22.63 0.90
C VAL A 178 -17.31 22.65 -0.16
N LEU A 179 -16.91 22.70 -1.43
CA LEU A 179 -17.78 22.45 -2.57
C LEU A 179 -17.57 21.00 -3.05
N LEU A 180 -18.63 20.23 -3.03
CA LEU A 180 -18.67 18.89 -3.61
C LEU A 180 -19.42 18.93 -4.94
N ILE A 181 -18.77 18.60 -6.03
CA ILE A 181 -19.39 18.42 -7.35
C ILE A 181 -19.51 16.91 -7.55
N ALA A 182 -20.65 16.35 -7.21
CA ALA A 182 -20.82 14.91 -7.15
C ALA A 182 -22.29 14.49 -7.26
N GLY A 183 -22.50 13.25 -7.64
CA GLY A 183 -23.84 12.67 -7.79
C GLY A 183 -24.43 12.92 -9.19
N SER A 184 -24.26 11.96 -10.10
CA SER A 184 -25.00 11.95 -11.34
C SER A 184 -26.47 11.62 -11.08
N ARG A 185 -27.31 11.79 -12.10
CA ARG A 185 -28.75 11.55 -12.02
C ARG A 185 -29.04 10.20 -11.37
N ASP A 186 -29.90 10.21 -10.35
CA ASP A 186 -30.33 9.04 -9.56
C ASP A 186 -29.20 8.33 -8.77
N MET A 187 -27.99 8.96 -8.67
CA MET A 187 -26.82 8.38 -8.02
C MET A 187 -26.23 9.35 -6.97
N CYS A 188 -26.97 9.61 -5.89
CA CYS A 188 -26.55 10.56 -4.85
C CYS A 188 -25.68 9.94 -3.72
N GLY A 189 -25.52 8.61 -3.68
CA GLY A 189 -24.86 7.93 -2.56
C GLY A 189 -23.43 8.41 -2.29
N ALA A 190 -22.62 8.58 -3.32
CA ALA A 190 -21.26 9.08 -3.18
C ALA A 190 -21.22 10.53 -2.67
N ALA A 191 -22.14 11.39 -3.15
CA ALA A 191 -22.26 12.76 -2.66
C ALA A 191 -22.62 12.82 -1.17
N ILE A 192 -23.56 11.95 -0.72
CA ILE A 192 -23.94 11.84 0.69
C ILE A 192 -22.74 11.42 1.56
N LEU A 193 -22.03 10.37 1.14
CA LEU A 193 -20.87 9.86 1.88
C LEU A 193 -19.75 10.89 1.96
N SER A 194 -19.45 11.57 0.85
CA SER A 194 -18.42 12.61 0.80
C SER A 194 -18.78 13.81 1.68
N ALA A 195 -20.04 14.25 1.66
CA ALA A 195 -20.49 15.37 2.50
C ALA A 195 -20.44 15.03 3.99
N ARG A 196 -20.86 13.80 4.37
CA ARG A 196 -20.72 13.31 5.76
C ARG A 196 -19.26 13.25 6.19
N ALA A 197 -18.37 12.78 5.29
CA ALA A 197 -16.94 12.75 5.56
C ALA A 197 -16.38 14.15 5.78
N ALA A 198 -16.72 15.11 4.93
CA ALA A 198 -16.30 16.50 5.06
C ALA A 198 -16.73 17.11 6.42
N TYR A 199 -17.96 16.93 6.84
CA TYR A 199 -18.42 17.41 8.15
C TYR A 199 -17.70 16.71 9.31
N ARG A 200 -17.50 15.38 9.23
CA ARG A 200 -16.76 14.64 10.25
C ARG A 200 -15.30 15.04 10.34
N SER A 201 -14.73 15.51 9.23
CA SER A 201 -13.37 16.06 9.19
C SER A 201 -13.28 17.51 9.68
N GLY A 202 -14.42 18.13 10.06
CA GLY A 202 -14.44 19.46 10.67
C GLY A 202 -14.82 20.61 9.72
N ALA A 203 -15.25 20.34 8.47
CA ALA A 203 -15.71 21.38 7.57
C ALA A 203 -16.87 22.19 8.18
N GLY A 204 -16.81 23.52 8.04
CA GLY A 204 -17.84 24.42 8.57
C GLY A 204 -19.06 24.49 7.65
N TYR A 205 -18.84 24.54 6.36
CA TYR A 205 -19.87 24.50 5.33
C TYR A 205 -19.57 23.45 4.27
N VAL A 206 -20.57 22.68 3.94
CA VAL A 206 -20.51 21.76 2.79
C VAL A 206 -21.63 22.14 1.83
N ARG A 207 -21.29 22.40 0.59
CA ARG A 207 -22.24 22.63 -0.49
C ARG A 207 -22.07 21.55 -1.54
N ILE A 208 -23.18 20.94 -1.95
CA ILE A 208 -23.20 19.87 -2.94
C ILE A 208 -23.80 20.45 -4.23
N TYR A 209 -23.05 20.38 -5.33
CA TYR A 209 -23.49 20.77 -6.66
C TYR A 209 -23.74 19.50 -7.47
N THR A 210 -25.01 19.24 -7.83
CA THR A 210 -25.47 17.93 -8.29
C THR A 210 -26.64 18.04 -9.26
N ASP A 211 -27.04 16.90 -9.85
CA ASP A 211 -28.29 16.79 -10.63
C ASP A 211 -29.52 17.03 -9.74
N GLU A 212 -30.54 17.70 -10.29
CA GLU A 212 -31.77 18.07 -9.57
C GLU A 212 -32.53 16.87 -8.98
N HIS A 213 -32.45 15.69 -9.62
CA HIS A 213 -33.15 14.48 -9.16
C HIS A 213 -32.60 13.97 -7.82
N ASN A 214 -31.40 14.38 -7.44
CA ASN A 214 -30.76 13.99 -6.18
C ASN A 214 -31.18 14.86 -4.99
N GLN A 215 -31.81 16.01 -5.23
CA GLN A 215 -32.06 17.03 -4.23
C GLN A 215 -32.84 16.52 -3.02
N SER A 216 -33.94 15.81 -3.27
CA SER A 216 -34.81 15.28 -2.20
C SER A 216 -34.08 14.29 -1.31
N ALA A 217 -33.34 13.37 -1.90
CA ALA A 217 -32.60 12.36 -1.17
C ALA A 217 -31.45 12.98 -0.33
N LEU A 218 -30.82 14.03 -0.85
CA LEU A 218 -29.76 14.77 -0.14
C LEU A 218 -30.32 15.52 1.06
N PHE A 219 -31.46 16.23 0.92
CA PHE A 219 -32.08 16.93 2.03
C PHE A 219 -32.50 15.99 3.16
N GLN A 220 -32.97 14.78 2.83
CA GLN A 220 -33.34 13.79 3.83
C GLN A 220 -32.12 13.15 4.49
N SER A 221 -31.03 12.95 3.74
CA SER A 221 -29.86 12.24 4.23
C SER A 221 -28.84 13.11 4.95
N ILE A 222 -28.73 14.37 4.58
CA ILE A 222 -27.77 15.33 5.12
C ILE A 222 -28.32 16.76 5.15
N PRO A 223 -29.24 17.03 6.07
CA PRO A 223 -29.96 18.32 6.14
C PRO A 223 -29.04 19.51 6.44
N GLU A 224 -27.81 19.27 6.94
CA GLU A 224 -26.82 20.32 7.22
C GLU A 224 -26.16 20.86 5.94
N ALA A 225 -26.18 20.09 4.85
CA ALA A 225 -25.53 20.49 3.61
C ALA A 225 -26.42 21.42 2.77
N VAL A 226 -25.80 22.37 2.10
CA VAL A 226 -26.49 23.21 1.11
C VAL A 226 -26.44 22.47 -0.24
N VAL A 227 -27.60 22.22 -0.82
CA VAL A 227 -27.70 21.61 -2.13
C VAL A 227 -27.96 22.66 -3.18
N SER A 228 -27.17 22.65 -4.26
CA SER A 228 -27.36 23.47 -5.46
C SER A 228 -27.46 22.53 -6.66
N CYS A 229 -28.46 22.75 -7.50
CA CYS A 229 -28.73 21.89 -8.64
C CYS A 229 -28.12 22.45 -9.92
N ILE A 230 -27.74 21.55 -10.83
CA ILE A 230 -27.19 21.91 -12.14
C ILE A 230 -28.37 22.34 -13.04
N HIS A 231 -28.34 23.58 -13.50
CA HIS A 231 -29.34 24.13 -14.43
C HIS A 231 -28.70 24.58 -15.75
N SER A 232 -29.50 25.15 -16.65
CA SER A 232 -29.03 25.59 -17.97
C SER A 232 -27.90 26.62 -17.93
N ASN A 233 -27.82 27.44 -16.87
CA ASN A 233 -26.79 28.45 -16.63
C ASN A 233 -25.60 27.92 -15.78
N TRP A 234 -25.40 26.60 -15.74
CA TRP A 234 -24.44 25.92 -14.87
C TRP A 234 -23.02 26.48 -14.87
N LYS A 235 -22.53 27.03 -16.00
CA LYS A 235 -21.18 27.60 -16.08
C LYS A 235 -20.99 28.77 -15.12
N ARG A 236 -21.93 29.75 -15.17
CA ARG A 236 -21.89 30.92 -14.30
C ARG A 236 -22.11 30.54 -12.84
N GLU A 237 -23.01 29.61 -12.59
CA GLU A 237 -23.23 29.10 -11.22
C GLU A 237 -21.99 28.42 -10.67
N LEU A 238 -21.35 27.59 -11.46
CA LEU A 238 -20.12 26.91 -11.06
C LEU A 238 -18.99 27.89 -10.77
N GLU A 239 -18.80 28.93 -11.60
CA GLU A 239 -17.81 29.99 -11.34
C GLU A 239 -18.06 30.68 -9.97
N ASN A 240 -19.29 30.98 -9.64
CA ASN A 240 -19.65 31.57 -8.35
C ASN A 240 -19.39 30.60 -7.19
N LEU A 241 -19.69 29.33 -7.37
CA LEU A 241 -19.47 28.30 -6.37
C LEU A 241 -17.98 28.04 -6.13
N LEU A 242 -17.18 28.04 -7.20
CA LEU A 242 -15.73 27.93 -7.11
C LEU A 242 -15.11 29.12 -6.38
N ALA A 243 -15.60 30.33 -6.64
CA ALA A 243 -15.14 31.53 -5.92
C ALA A 243 -15.55 31.54 -4.44
N TRP A 244 -16.64 30.87 -4.08
CA TRP A 244 -17.11 30.78 -2.70
C TRP A 244 -16.32 29.73 -1.89
N ALA A 245 -15.82 28.66 -2.51
CA ALA A 245 -15.24 27.49 -1.83
C ALA A 245 -13.78 27.72 -1.49
N ASP A 246 -13.38 27.23 -0.30
CA ASP A 246 -11.96 27.13 0.06
C ASP A 246 -11.34 25.82 -0.49
N VAL A 247 -12.17 24.76 -0.62
CA VAL A 247 -11.78 23.45 -1.14
C VAL A 247 -12.86 22.94 -2.08
N VAL A 248 -12.44 22.34 -3.19
CA VAL A 248 -13.33 21.71 -4.16
C VAL A 248 -12.98 20.22 -4.27
N ALA A 249 -13.98 19.36 -4.12
CA ALA A 249 -13.85 17.94 -4.44
C ALA A 249 -14.81 17.59 -5.58
N VAL A 250 -14.30 16.86 -6.56
CA VAL A 250 -15.06 16.40 -7.72
C VAL A 250 -15.04 14.88 -7.72
N GLY A 251 -16.20 14.30 -7.82
CA GLY A 251 -16.27 12.84 -7.78
C GLY A 251 -17.58 12.28 -8.26
N PRO A 252 -17.70 10.93 -8.23
CA PRO A 252 -18.65 10.15 -9.03
C PRO A 252 -20.10 10.46 -8.71
#